data_ba183b74f9713885f29f60d308016029
#
_entry.id   ba183b74f9713885f29f60d308016029
#
_cell.length_a   1.000
_cell.length_b   1.000
_cell.length_c   1.000
_cell.angle_alpha   90.00
_cell.angle_beta   90.00
_cell.angle_gamma   90.00
#
_symmetry.space_group_name_H-M   'P 1'
#
loop_
_entity.id
_entity.type
_entity.pdbx_description
1 polymer ?
#
loop_
_entity_poly.entity_id
_entity_poly.type
_entity_poly.pdbx_seq_one_letter_code
_entity_poly.pdbx_strand_id
1 'polypeptide(L)'
;AMHKGGYDWSKQFRKSARIVGDVIGKYHPHGDQSVYDALVRMVQDFSMSLPLVDGQGNFGSIDGDPAAAMRYTETRLSKVSQYLIDDIEKNTIKFKSNYDETEKEPSVLPAQFPNLLVNGAGGIAVGMATSIPPHNLGEVIDATLALIENKDIKIKELMKHIPGPDFPTGGIIIGKDMIKQGYSNGRGSFKIRGDVSSETLKNGRDRLVITSIPYQVNKSLLNERIAQLVREKK
;
A
#
# COMPACT_ATOMS: atom_id res chain seq x y z
N ALA A 1 -17.60 1.13 -5.94
CA ALA A 1 -18.11 -0.06 -6.66
C ALA A 1 -18.37 -1.22 -5.69
N MET A 2 -17.36 -1.78 -5.07
CA MET A 2 -17.49 -3.00 -4.23
C MET A 2 -18.53 -2.85 -3.11
N HIS A 3 -18.54 -1.74 -2.39
CA HIS A 3 -19.53 -1.44 -1.34
C HIS A 3 -20.97 -1.44 -1.89
N LYS A 4 -21.24 -0.67 -2.96
CA LYS A 4 -22.57 -0.66 -3.62
C LYS A 4 -22.97 -2.03 -4.17
N GLY A 5 -22.00 -2.83 -4.61
CA GLY A 5 -22.22 -4.20 -5.06
C GLY A 5 -22.49 -5.20 -3.94
N GLY A 6 -22.37 -4.79 -2.66
CA GLY A 6 -22.52 -5.66 -1.50
C GLY A 6 -21.41 -6.71 -1.37
N TYR A 7 -20.19 -6.40 -1.86
CA TYR A 7 -19.03 -7.31 -1.81
C TYR A 7 -18.20 -7.06 -0.55
N ASP A 8 -18.85 -7.01 0.61
CA ASP A 8 -18.20 -6.76 1.88
C ASP A 8 -17.50 -8.03 2.45
N TRP A 9 -16.71 -7.83 3.50
CA TRP A 9 -15.89 -8.86 4.13
C TRP A 9 -16.68 -10.05 4.67
N SER A 10 -17.96 -9.90 4.97
CA SER A 10 -18.83 -10.97 5.50
C SER A 10 -19.50 -11.79 4.40
N LYS A 11 -19.37 -11.39 3.15
CA LYS A 11 -19.99 -12.03 2.00
C LYS A 11 -19.02 -12.94 1.26
N GLN A 12 -19.57 -13.71 0.32
CA GLN A 12 -18.77 -14.57 -0.55
C GLN A 12 -17.87 -13.76 -1.47
N PHE A 13 -16.72 -14.33 -1.79
CA PHE A 13 -15.86 -13.81 -2.82
C PHE A 13 -16.57 -13.69 -4.18
N ARG A 14 -16.15 -12.74 -4.97
CA ARG A 14 -16.64 -12.51 -6.34
C ARG A 14 -15.47 -12.50 -7.31
N LYS A 15 -15.69 -12.98 -8.52
CA LYS A 15 -14.67 -12.91 -9.59
C LYS A 15 -14.16 -11.49 -9.75
N SER A 16 -12.85 -11.32 -9.77
CA SER A 16 -12.22 -10.00 -9.94
C SER A 16 -12.68 -9.33 -11.23
N ALA A 17 -12.89 -10.10 -12.30
CA ALA A 17 -13.42 -9.60 -13.57
C ALA A 17 -14.80 -8.91 -13.41
N ARG A 18 -15.65 -9.37 -12.50
CA ARG A 18 -16.93 -8.72 -12.21
C ARG A 18 -16.74 -7.35 -11.60
N ILE A 19 -15.83 -7.25 -10.63
CA ILE A 19 -15.54 -5.98 -9.93
C ILE A 19 -14.89 -4.99 -10.89
N VAL A 20 -13.93 -5.43 -11.70
CA VAL A 20 -13.31 -4.62 -12.75
C VAL A 20 -14.36 -4.10 -13.72
N GLY A 21 -15.27 -4.95 -14.18
CA GLY A 21 -16.37 -4.55 -15.08
C GLY A 21 -17.30 -3.51 -14.45
N ASP A 22 -17.68 -3.68 -13.18
CA ASP A 22 -18.50 -2.70 -12.45
C ASP A 22 -17.79 -1.34 -12.30
N VAL A 23 -16.46 -1.34 -12.08
CA VAL A 23 -15.68 -0.09 -12.00
C VAL A 23 -15.62 0.63 -13.34
N ILE A 24 -15.28 -0.09 -14.41
CA ILE A 24 -15.17 0.50 -15.77
C ILE A 24 -16.53 1.01 -16.25
N GLY A 25 -17.55 0.19 -16.10
CA GLY A 25 -18.88 0.51 -16.59
C GLY A 25 -19.56 1.67 -15.87
N LYS A 26 -19.25 1.89 -14.59
CA LYS A 26 -19.99 2.84 -13.75
C LYS A 26 -19.18 4.06 -13.31
N TYR A 27 -17.85 3.94 -13.16
CA TYR A 27 -17.07 4.99 -12.50
C TYR A 27 -15.82 5.42 -13.26
N HIS A 28 -15.12 4.50 -13.89
CA HIS A 28 -13.80 4.78 -14.46
C HIS A 28 -13.62 4.11 -15.82
N PRO A 29 -14.07 4.76 -16.92
CA PRO A 29 -14.08 4.19 -18.28
C PRO A 29 -12.67 4.18 -18.90
N HIS A 30 -11.77 3.40 -18.36
CA HIS A 30 -10.38 3.22 -18.81
C HIS A 30 -10.10 1.74 -19.05
N GLY A 31 -8.88 1.40 -19.42
CA GLY A 31 -8.48 0.01 -19.68
C GLY A 31 -8.67 -0.90 -18.45
N ASP A 32 -9.18 -2.10 -18.67
CA ASP A 32 -9.46 -3.10 -17.65
C ASP A 32 -8.20 -3.53 -16.88
N GLN A 33 -7.06 -3.61 -17.55
CA GLN A 33 -5.80 -4.01 -16.91
C GLN A 33 -5.38 -3.02 -15.83
N SER A 34 -5.50 -1.71 -16.05
CA SER A 34 -5.13 -0.71 -15.05
C SER A 34 -6.01 -0.77 -13.80
N VAL A 35 -7.30 -1.06 -13.97
CA VAL A 35 -8.24 -1.25 -12.86
C VAL A 35 -7.93 -2.55 -12.12
N TYR A 36 -7.62 -3.62 -12.85
CA TYR A 36 -7.22 -4.89 -12.25
C TYR A 36 -5.91 -4.79 -11.48
N ASP A 37 -4.88 -4.13 -12.02
CA ASP A 37 -3.60 -3.93 -11.34
C ASP A 37 -3.76 -3.14 -10.03
N ALA A 38 -4.65 -2.15 -10.00
CA ALA A 38 -5.01 -1.45 -8.77
C ALA A 38 -5.70 -2.36 -7.76
N LEU A 39 -6.61 -3.23 -8.21
CA LEU A 39 -7.27 -4.23 -7.36
C LEU A 39 -6.25 -5.23 -6.81
N VAL A 40 -5.35 -5.75 -7.65
CA VAL A 40 -4.27 -6.67 -7.26
C VAL A 40 -3.42 -6.05 -6.16
N ARG A 41 -3.00 -4.80 -6.31
CA ARG A 41 -2.19 -4.11 -5.30
C ARG A 41 -2.89 -4.02 -3.95
N MET A 42 -4.21 -3.81 -3.93
CA MET A 42 -4.98 -3.74 -2.68
C MET A 42 -5.12 -5.08 -1.95
N VAL A 43 -4.80 -6.20 -2.60
CA VAL A 43 -4.78 -7.54 -2.01
C VAL A 43 -3.40 -7.91 -1.47
N GLN A 44 -2.32 -7.36 -2.05
CA GLN A 44 -0.95 -7.78 -1.74
C GLN A 44 -0.47 -7.24 -0.39
N ASP A 45 -0.12 -8.14 0.53
CA ASP A 45 0.41 -7.84 1.86
C ASP A 45 1.85 -7.28 1.84
N PHE A 46 2.59 -7.54 0.75
CA PHE A 46 3.91 -6.93 0.50
C PHE A 46 3.83 -5.55 -0.17
N SER A 47 2.65 -5.14 -0.63
CA SER A 47 2.42 -3.83 -1.25
C SER A 47 1.70 -2.85 -0.34
N MET A 48 0.89 -3.33 0.60
CA MET A 48 0.10 -2.52 1.52
C MET A 48 0.29 -2.98 2.96
N SER A 49 0.47 -2.04 3.87
CA SER A 49 0.55 -2.32 5.31
C SER A 49 -0.77 -2.85 5.86
N LEU A 50 -1.90 -2.35 5.33
CA LEU A 50 -3.24 -2.85 5.56
C LEU A 50 -3.91 -3.14 4.22
N PRO A 51 -3.93 -4.38 3.74
CA PRO A 51 -4.67 -4.75 2.54
C PRO A 51 -6.15 -4.40 2.66
N LEU A 52 -6.67 -3.67 1.67
CA LEU A 52 -8.06 -3.19 1.64
C LEU A 52 -9.01 -4.19 1.01
N VAL A 53 -8.48 -5.21 0.37
CA VAL A 53 -9.24 -6.24 -0.33
C VAL A 53 -8.72 -7.60 0.08
N ASP A 54 -9.64 -8.50 0.44
CA ASP A 54 -9.35 -9.93 0.59
C ASP A 54 -9.34 -10.58 -0.78
N GLY A 55 -8.34 -11.40 -1.06
CA GLY A 55 -8.19 -12.11 -2.32
C GLY A 55 -8.16 -13.62 -2.16
N GLN A 56 -8.66 -14.32 -3.16
CA GLN A 56 -8.58 -15.77 -3.29
C GLN A 56 -8.05 -16.13 -4.67
N GLY A 57 -6.94 -16.85 -4.71
CA GLY A 57 -6.20 -17.17 -5.93
C GLY A 57 -4.80 -16.56 -5.93
N ASN A 58 -4.17 -16.49 -7.10
CA ASN A 58 -2.81 -15.96 -7.26
C ASN A 58 -2.86 -14.46 -7.60
N PHE A 59 -2.40 -13.62 -6.67
CA PHE A 59 -2.27 -12.17 -6.83
C PHE A 59 -0.81 -11.71 -6.99
N GLY A 60 0.06 -12.59 -7.49
CA GLY A 60 1.47 -12.29 -7.66
C GLY A 60 2.29 -12.59 -6.41
N SER A 61 3.58 -12.33 -6.49
CA SER A 61 4.52 -12.57 -5.40
C SER A 61 5.59 -11.49 -5.31
N ILE A 62 6.31 -11.49 -4.19
CA ILE A 62 7.48 -10.61 -3.97
C ILE A 62 8.64 -10.94 -4.94
N ASP A 63 8.63 -12.12 -5.56
CA ASP A 63 9.56 -12.52 -6.62
C ASP A 63 9.28 -11.81 -7.96
N GLY A 64 8.14 -11.09 -8.05
CA GLY A 64 7.73 -10.38 -9.24
C GLY A 64 6.88 -11.22 -10.20
N ASP A 65 6.38 -12.38 -9.73
CA ASP A 65 5.41 -13.14 -10.51
C ASP A 65 4.14 -12.33 -10.71
N PRO A 66 3.57 -12.30 -11.92
CA PRO A 66 2.34 -11.58 -12.18
C PRO A 66 1.14 -12.27 -11.49
N ALA A 67 0.11 -11.49 -11.20
CA ALA A 67 -1.17 -12.05 -10.80
C ALA A 67 -1.77 -12.90 -11.93
N ALA A 68 -2.54 -13.91 -11.56
CA ALA A 68 -3.34 -14.65 -12.53
C ALA A 68 -4.38 -13.72 -13.18
N ALA A 69 -4.87 -14.07 -14.37
CA ALA A 69 -5.89 -13.27 -15.04
C ALA A 69 -7.15 -13.10 -14.18
N MET A 70 -7.81 -11.94 -14.26
CA MET A 70 -8.94 -11.55 -13.42
C MET A 70 -10.14 -12.50 -13.43
N ARG A 71 -10.25 -13.36 -14.46
CA ARG A 71 -11.27 -14.40 -14.54
C ARG A 71 -11.04 -15.57 -13.59
N TYR A 72 -9.80 -15.75 -13.09
CA TYR A 72 -9.43 -16.82 -12.16
C TYR A 72 -9.42 -16.36 -10.70
N THR A 73 -9.06 -15.11 -10.44
CA THR A 73 -9.00 -14.57 -9.09
C THR A 73 -10.37 -14.13 -8.59
N GLU A 74 -10.54 -14.13 -7.27
CA GLU A 74 -11.77 -13.70 -6.60
C GLU A 74 -11.43 -12.73 -5.49
N THR A 75 -12.28 -11.73 -5.27
CA THR A 75 -12.05 -10.68 -4.28
C THR A 75 -13.32 -10.28 -3.55
N ARG A 76 -13.15 -9.68 -2.37
CA ARG A 76 -14.15 -8.96 -1.59
C ARG A 76 -13.46 -7.87 -0.78
N LEU A 77 -14.19 -6.92 -0.22
CA LEU A 77 -13.61 -5.96 0.71
C LEU A 77 -13.04 -6.68 1.94
N SER A 78 -11.89 -6.24 2.42
CA SER A 78 -11.39 -6.69 3.72
C SER A 78 -12.17 -6.04 4.86
N LYS A 79 -12.08 -6.60 6.07
CA LYS A 79 -12.78 -6.05 7.24
C LYS A 79 -12.33 -4.61 7.55
N VAL A 80 -11.06 -4.30 7.37
CA VAL A 80 -10.52 -2.96 7.63
C VAL A 80 -11.08 -1.91 6.69
N SER A 81 -11.46 -2.29 5.47
CA SER A 81 -12.08 -1.37 4.51
C SER A 81 -13.43 -0.83 4.97
N GLN A 82 -14.09 -1.53 5.89
CA GLN A 82 -15.34 -1.04 6.48
C GLN A 82 -15.13 0.31 7.17
N TYR A 83 -14.03 0.50 7.88
CA TYR A 83 -13.70 1.76 8.56
C TYR A 83 -13.40 2.93 7.61
N LEU A 84 -13.18 2.66 6.31
CA LEU A 84 -13.03 3.72 5.31
C LEU A 84 -14.37 4.19 4.75
N ILE A 85 -15.41 3.35 4.81
CA ILE A 85 -16.70 3.58 4.16
C ILE A 85 -17.87 3.67 5.13
N ASP A 86 -17.65 3.39 6.42
CA ASP A 86 -18.69 3.57 7.44
C ASP A 86 -19.27 4.99 7.38
N ASP A 87 -20.57 5.09 7.55
CA ASP A 87 -21.32 6.35 7.49
C ASP A 87 -21.37 7.04 6.12
N ILE A 88 -20.92 6.39 5.04
CA ILE A 88 -20.95 6.95 3.68
C ILE A 88 -22.36 7.33 3.22
N GLU A 89 -23.39 6.61 3.70
CA GLU A 89 -24.80 6.85 3.36
C GLU A 89 -25.46 7.90 4.29
N LYS A 90 -24.72 8.41 5.30
CA LYS A 90 -25.25 9.34 6.29
C LYS A 90 -24.99 10.82 5.97
N ASN A 91 -24.77 11.15 4.71
CA ASN A 91 -24.50 12.51 4.26
C ASN A 91 -23.26 13.17 4.92
N THR A 92 -22.26 12.36 5.27
CA THR A 92 -21.02 12.79 5.92
C THR A 92 -20.01 13.41 4.94
N ILE A 93 -20.18 13.12 3.65
CA ILE A 93 -19.28 13.54 2.58
C ILE A 93 -20.07 14.01 1.35
N LYS A 94 -19.41 14.76 0.48
CA LYS A 94 -19.98 15.19 -0.81
C LYS A 94 -19.86 14.11 -1.85
N PHE A 95 -20.90 13.98 -2.68
CA PHE A 95 -20.92 13.15 -3.87
C PHE A 95 -20.87 14.02 -5.13
N LYS A 96 -20.25 13.51 -6.18
CA LYS A 96 -20.27 14.08 -7.52
C LYS A 96 -20.81 13.04 -8.49
N SER A 97 -21.32 13.49 -9.64
CA SER A 97 -21.71 12.59 -10.73
C SER A 97 -20.48 11.89 -11.31
N ASN A 98 -20.68 10.66 -11.79
CA ASN A 98 -19.71 9.94 -12.58
C ASN A 98 -19.62 10.57 -14.01
N TYR A 99 -18.86 9.94 -14.91
CA TYR A 99 -18.55 10.45 -16.24
C TYR A 99 -19.78 10.61 -17.18
N ASP A 100 -20.84 9.83 -16.98
CA ASP A 100 -22.08 9.85 -17.79
C ASP A 100 -23.33 10.31 -17.01
N GLU A 101 -23.14 10.80 -15.78
CA GLU A 101 -24.18 11.30 -14.87
C GLU A 101 -25.22 10.25 -14.43
N THR A 102 -25.00 8.97 -14.70
CA THR A 102 -25.91 7.89 -14.33
C THR A 102 -25.74 7.42 -12.89
N GLU A 103 -24.55 7.62 -12.33
CA GLU A 103 -24.19 7.21 -10.99
C GLU A 103 -23.55 8.35 -10.19
N LYS A 104 -23.52 8.21 -8.88
CA LYS A 104 -22.81 9.15 -8.01
C LYS A 104 -21.65 8.44 -7.31
N GLU A 105 -20.53 9.13 -7.22
CA GLU A 105 -19.33 8.68 -6.52
C GLU A 105 -18.92 9.66 -5.42
N PRO A 106 -18.34 9.17 -4.29
CA PRO A 106 -17.89 10.05 -3.23
C PRO A 106 -16.68 10.87 -3.68
N SER A 107 -16.65 12.15 -3.33
CA SER A 107 -15.46 13.00 -3.58
C SER A 107 -14.26 12.59 -2.73
N VAL A 108 -14.52 12.11 -1.50
CA VAL A 108 -13.57 11.52 -0.55
C VAL A 108 -14.28 10.43 0.20
N LEU A 109 -13.54 9.53 0.84
CA LEU A 109 -14.12 8.54 1.76
C LEU A 109 -14.27 9.13 3.16
N PRO A 110 -15.30 8.71 3.94
CA PRO A 110 -15.48 9.17 5.33
C PRO A 110 -14.29 8.87 6.23
N ALA A 111 -13.63 7.76 6.02
CA ALA A 111 -12.39 7.27 6.61
C ALA A 111 -12.22 7.54 8.11
N GLN A 112 -12.42 6.53 8.94
CA GLN A 112 -12.27 6.61 10.40
C GLN A 112 -10.80 6.55 10.86
N PHE A 113 -9.85 6.31 9.95
CA PHE A 113 -8.41 6.36 10.23
C PHE A 113 -7.66 6.95 9.03
N PRO A 114 -6.45 7.53 9.23
CA PRO A 114 -5.67 8.17 8.17
C PRO A 114 -5.02 7.15 7.22
N ASN A 115 -5.81 6.52 6.36
CA ASN A 115 -5.34 5.49 5.40
C ASN A 115 -4.21 6.00 4.49
N LEU A 116 -4.20 7.29 4.15
CA LEU A 116 -3.14 7.89 3.35
C LEU A 116 -1.75 7.72 3.99
N LEU A 117 -1.65 7.83 5.31
CA LEU A 117 -0.40 7.61 6.04
C LEU A 117 -0.11 6.12 6.25
N VAL A 118 -1.13 5.33 6.59
CA VAL A 118 -0.96 3.91 6.90
C VAL A 118 -0.50 3.12 5.68
N ASN A 119 -1.16 3.28 4.54
CA ASN A 119 -0.83 2.56 3.30
C ASN A 119 0.06 3.35 2.34
N GLY A 120 0.28 4.64 2.62
CA GLY A 120 0.99 5.51 1.70
C GLY A 120 0.20 5.79 0.42
N ALA A 121 0.82 6.51 -0.48
CA ALA A 121 0.31 6.77 -1.83
C ALA A 121 1.45 6.99 -2.80
N GLY A 122 1.32 6.45 -4.00
CA GLY A 122 2.22 6.71 -5.11
C GLY A 122 1.41 7.07 -6.34
N GLY A 123 1.84 8.08 -7.08
CA GLY A 123 1.18 8.50 -8.30
C GLY A 123 2.04 9.40 -9.15
N ILE A 124 1.85 9.31 -10.45
CA ILE A 124 2.53 10.13 -11.45
C ILE A 124 1.47 10.86 -12.26
N ALA A 125 1.57 12.19 -12.28
CA ALA A 125 0.72 13.03 -13.08
C ALA A 125 1.58 13.91 -14.00
N VAL A 126 0.95 14.62 -14.93
CA VAL A 126 1.67 15.58 -15.77
C VAL A 126 2.20 16.72 -14.91
N GLY A 127 3.51 16.90 -14.91
CA GLY A 127 4.19 17.96 -14.18
C GLY A 127 4.42 17.72 -12.69
N MET A 128 3.87 16.65 -12.09
CA MET A 128 4.09 16.33 -10.68
C MET A 128 3.98 14.83 -10.38
N ALA A 129 4.64 14.41 -9.30
CA ALA A 129 4.49 13.06 -8.77
C ALA A 129 4.36 13.11 -7.25
N THR A 130 3.73 12.10 -6.66
CA THR A 130 3.68 11.91 -5.21
C THR A 130 4.22 10.53 -4.85
N SER A 131 4.92 10.45 -3.71
CA SER A 131 5.41 9.19 -3.14
C SER A 131 5.37 9.33 -1.61
N ILE A 132 4.24 8.96 -1.03
CA ILE A 132 4.04 8.95 0.42
C ILE A 132 4.29 7.53 0.90
N PRO A 133 5.29 7.30 1.77
CA PRO A 133 5.55 5.96 2.29
C PRO A 133 4.46 5.50 3.25
N PRO A 134 4.27 4.19 3.45
CA PRO A 134 3.41 3.65 4.49
C PRO A 134 4.00 3.86 5.89
N HIS A 135 3.13 3.82 6.91
CA HIS A 135 3.48 4.01 8.32
C HIS A 135 2.76 2.99 9.19
N ASN A 136 3.28 2.77 10.38
CA ASN A 136 2.66 1.87 11.37
C ASN A 136 1.30 2.42 11.82
N LEU A 137 0.27 1.56 11.79
CA LEU A 137 -1.10 1.95 12.16
C LEU A 137 -1.19 2.46 13.61
N GLY A 138 -0.56 1.79 14.56
CA GLY A 138 -0.57 2.19 15.97
C GLY A 138 0.03 3.57 16.16
N GLU A 139 1.22 3.81 15.59
CA GLU A 139 1.91 5.10 15.61
C GLU A 139 1.07 6.22 14.98
N VAL A 140 0.41 5.94 13.85
CA VAL A 140 -0.48 6.90 13.18
C VAL A 140 -1.67 7.24 14.06
N ILE A 141 -2.27 6.25 14.73
CA ILE A 141 -3.40 6.48 15.65
C ILE A 141 -2.95 7.29 16.85
N ASP A 142 -1.82 6.96 17.49
CA ASP A 142 -1.29 7.70 18.64
C ASP A 142 -1.02 9.17 18.29
N ALA A 143 -0.42 9.42 17.12
CA ALA A 143 -0.23 10.78 16.63
C ALA A 143 -1.55 11.51 16.35
N THR A 144 -2.54 10.79 15.83
CA THR A 144 -3.87 11.36 15.58
C THR A 144 -4.55 11.75 16.89
N LEU A 145 -4.49 10.91 17.93
CA LEU A 145 -4.99 11.22 19.26
C LEU A 145 -4.30 12.43 19.85
N ALA A 146 -2.96 12.50 19.79
CA ALA A 146 -2.18 13.65 20.25
C ALA A 146 -2.58 14.95 19.51
N LEU A 147 -2.86 14.88 18.20
CA LEU A 147 -3.33 16.03 17.42
C LEU A 147 -4.77 16.46 17.81
N ILE A 148 -5.64 15.52 18.14
CA ILE A 148 -7.00 15.82 18.60
C ILE A 148 -6.97 16.54 19.96
N GLU A 149 -6.11 16.09 20.87
CA GLU A 149 -5.92 16.71 22.19
C GLU A 149 -5.27 18.09 22.09
N ASN A 150 -4.32 18.26 21.18
CA ASN A 150 -3.61 19.52 20.95
C ASN A 150 -3.50 19.85 19.45
N LYS A 151 -4.43 20.66 18.95
CA LYS A 151 -4.48 21.06 17.52
C LYS A 151 -3.26 21.89 17.06
N ASP A 152 -2.54 22.50 18.00
CA ASP A 152 -1.35 23.30 17.73
C ASP A 152 -0.04 22.52 17.85
N ILE A 153 -0.12 21.19 18.05
CA ILE A 153 1.03 20.31 18.17
C ILE A 153 1.98 20.47 16.97
N LYS A 154 3.27 20.55 17.24
CA LYS A 154 4.28 20.75 16.19
C LYS A 154 4.72 19.41 15.60
N ILE A 155 5.17 19.43 14.34
CA ILE A 155 5.69 18.24 13.64
C ILE A 155 6.74 17.49 14.47
N LYS A 156 7.66 18.19 15.11
CA LYS A 156 8.68 17.60 15.99
C LYS A 156 8.09 16.77 17.13
N GLU A 157 6.92 17.16 17.62
CA GLU A 157 6.23 16.43 18.69
C GLU A 157 5.43 15.27 18.15
N LEU A 158 4.75 15.43 17.01
CA LEU A 158 4.12 14.33 16.29
C LEU A 158 5.12 13.23 15.91
N MET A 159 6.35 13.58 15.59
CA MET A 159 7.42 12.62 15.29
C MET A 159 7.87 11.78 16.51
N LYS A 160 7.41 12.09 17.72
CA LYS A 160 7.60 11.18 18.89
C LYS A 160 6.68 9.97 18.80
N HIS A 161 5.54 10.13 18.14
CA HIS A 161 4.54 9.08 17.88
C HIS A 161 4.80 8.37 16.54
N ILE A 162 5.13 9.14 15.49
CA ILE A 162 5.48 8.61 14.16
C ILE A 162 6.95 8.95 13.87
N PRO A 163 7.90 8.12 14.30
CA PRO A 163 9.34 8.41 14.12
C PRO A 163 9.80 8.30 12.67
N GLY A 164 9.08 7.57 11.83
CA GLY A 164 9.40 7.38 10.43
C GLY A 164 8.42 6.44 9.72
N PRO A 165 8.64 6.23 8.41
CA PRO A 165 7.92 5.22 7.64
C PRO A 165 8.10 3.81 8.19
N ASP A 166 7.07 2.97 7.99
CA ASP A 166 7.08 1.55 8.31
C ASP A 166 6.59 0.76 7.09
N PHE A 167 7.45 -0.09 6.56
CA PHE A 167 7.19 -0.79 5.31
C PHE A 167 6.70 -2.23 5.56
N PRO A 168 5.73 -2.73 4.78
CA PRO A 168 5.20 -4.09 4.95
C PRO A 168 6.26 -5.17 4.74
N THR A 169 7.32 -4.89 3.99
CA THR A 169 8.44 -5.82 3.76
C THR A 169 9.57 -5.67 4.78
N GLY A 170 9.44 -4.77 5.75
CA GLY A 170 10.48 -4.49 6.75
C GLY A 170 11.64 -3.68 6.18
N GLY A 171 12.85 -3.94 6.68
CA GLY A 171 14.07 -3.24 6.30
C GLY A 171 14.48 -2.16 7.28
N ILE A 172 15.62 -1.54 7.01
CA ILE A 172 16.23 -0.52 7.86
C ILE A 172 16.34 0.78 7.06
N ILE A 173 15.74 1.86 7.58
CA ILE A 173 15.85 3.19 6.98
C ILE A 173 17.17 3.83 7.41
N ILE A 174 17.91 4.36 6.44
CA ILE A 174 19.14 5.11 6.64
C ILE A 174 18.90 6.56 6.28
N GLY A 175 19.14 7.48 7.22
CA GLY A 175 18.98 8.92 6.98
C GLY A 175 17.84 9.56 7.79
N LYS A 176 17.91 9.46 9.13
CA LYS A 176 16.90 10.01 10.05
C LYS A 176 16.59 11.50 9.83
N ASP A 177 17.61 12.31 9.51
CA ASP A 177 17.41 13.73 9.26
C ASP A 177 16.59 13.99 8.00
N MET A 178 16.69 13.12 6.99
CA MET A 178 15.91 13.21 5.77
C MET A 178 14.42 12.89 5.99
N ILE A 179 14.09 12.03 6.95
CA ILE A 179 12.70 11.80 7.38
C ILE A 179 12.11 13.08 7.95
N LYS A 180 12.84 13.73 8.88
CA LYS A 180 12.42 14.99 9.49
C LYS A 180 12.23 16.09 8.45
N GLN A 181 13.13 16.17 7.47
CA GLN A 181 13.01 17.11 6.36
C GLN A 181 11.76 16.79 5.52
N GLY A 182 11.55 15.54 5.18
CA GLY A 182 10.38 15.07 4.42
C GLY A 182 9.06 15.45 5.09
N TYR A 183 8.95 15.21 6.40
CA TYR A 183 7.75 15.56 7.17
C TYR A 183 7.54 17.07 7.30
N SER A 184 8.63 17.86 7.36
CA SER A 184 8.55 19.30 7.51
C SER A 184 8.24 20.02 6.20
N ASN A 185 8.81 19.58 5.09
CA ASN A 185 8.81 20.30 3.81
C ASN A 185 8.07 19.56 2.69
N GLY A 186 7.59 18.33 2.96
CA GLY A 186 6.98 17.45 1.95
C GLY A 186 8.01 16.89 0.95
N ARG A 187 9.32 17.06 1.18
CA ARG A 187 10.40 16.55 0.31
C ARG A 187 11.54 15.98 1.13
N GLY A 188 11.83 14.71 0.93
CA GLY A 188 12.94 14.02 1.56
C GLY A 188 13.35 12.82 0.73
N SER A 189 14.58 12.36 0.89
CA SER A 189 15.09 11.15 0.26
C SER A 189 15.89 10.36 1.30
N PHE A 190 15.58 9.10 1.47
CA PHE A 190 16.29 8.20 2.35
C PHE A 190 16.54 6.86 1.65
N LYS A 191 17.50 6.12 2.15
CA LYS A 191 17.79 4.77 1.66
C LYS A 191 17.14 3.73 2.56
N ILE A 192 16.66 2.66 1.96
CA ILE A 192 16.18 1.47 2.69
C ILE A 192 17.19 0.36 2.43
N ARG A 193 17.63 -0.29 3.49
CA ARG A 193 18.50 -1.46 3.45
C ARG A 193 17.73 -2.68 3.95
N GLY A 194 17.88 -3.81 3.25
CA GLY A 194 17.42 -5.10 3.75
C GLY A 194 18.22 -5.53 4.99
N ASP A 195 17.65 -6.43 5.77
CA ASP A 195 18.34 -7.04 6.90
C ASP A 195 19.08 -8.30 6.41
N VAL A 196 20.40 -8.31 6.66
CA VAL A 196 21.31 -9.35 6.15
C VAL A 196 22.23 -9.78 7.29
N SER A 197 22.30 -11.09 7.53
CA SER A 197 23.25 -11.72 8.45
C SER A 197 24.14 -12.72 7.72
N SER A 198 25.32 -12.99 8.30
CA SER A 198 26.24 -14.01 7.82
C SER A 198 26.28 -15.18 8.78
N GLU A 199 26.23 -16.39 8.27
CA GLU A 199 26.33 -17.63 9.02
C GLU A 199 27.40 -18.53 8.41
N THR A 200 28.28 -19.10 9.25
CA THR A 200 29.24 -20.10 8.81
C THR A 200 28.65 -21.50 8.92
N LEU A 201 28.58 -22.20 7.81
CA LEU A 201 28.08 -23.56 7.73
C LEU A 201 29.10 -24.56 8.29
N LYS A 202 28.65 -25.75 8.69
CA LYS A 202 29.50 -26.84 9.22
C LYS A 202 30.63 -27.27 8.26
N ASN A 203 30.50 -27.02 7.00
CA ASN A 203 31.52 -27.31 5.95
C ASN A 203 32.52 -26.16 5.72
N GLY A 204 32.52 -25.13 6.58
CA GLY A 204 33.41 -23.98 6.48
C GLY A 204 33.01 -22.95 5.41
N ARG A 205 31.86 -23.09 4.78
CA ARG A 205 31.34 -22.09 3.83
C ARG A 205 30.48 -21.06 4.55
N ASP A 206 30.61 -19.81 4.14
CA ASP A 206 29.72 -18.75 4.62
C ASP A 206 28.43 -18.70 3.80
N ARG A 207 27.34 -18.39 4.48
CA ARG A 207 26.03 -18.17 3.92
C ARG A 207 25.51 -16.78 4.33
N LEU A 208 25.01 -16.01 3.38
CA LEU A 208 24.28 -14.79 3.65
C LEU A 208 22.79 -15.13 3.79
N VAL A 209 22.19 -14.70 4.88
CA VAL A 209 20.76 -14.85 5.16
C VAL A 209 20.12 -13.47 5.07
N ILE A 210 19.23 -13.27 4.09
CA ILE A 210 18.50 -12.04 3.88
C ILE A 210 17.09 -12.26 4.43
N THR A 211 16.77 -11.58 5.54
CA THR A 211 15.50 -11.74 6.25
C THR A 211 14.47 -10.69 5.85
N SER A 212 14.91 -9.56 5.29
CA SER A 212 14.04 -8.57 4.69
C SER A 212 14.69 -7.93 3.47
N ILE A 213 13.87 -7.49 2.52
CA ILE A 213 14.31 -6.74 1.34
C ILE A 213 13.64 -5.36 1.33
N PRO A 214 14.26 -4.33 0.74
CA PRO A 214 13.64 -3.02 0.64
C PRO A 214 12.27 -3.06 -0.05
N TYR A 215 11.37 -2.21 0.42
CA TYR A 215 10.02 -2.08 -0.15
C TYR A 215 10.06 -1.83 -1.65
N GLN A 216 9.18 -2.48 -2.40
CA GLN A 216 9.08 -2.43 -3.87
C GLN A 216 10.29 -2.99 -4.63
N VAL A 217 11.21 -3.67 -3.96
CA VAL A 217 12.30 -4.39 -4.64
C VAL A 217 11.81 -5.78 -5.03
N ASN A 218 12.03 -6.14 -6.30
CA ASN A 218 11.79 -7.48 -6.81
C ASN A 218 12.89 -8.42 -6.34
N LYS A 219 12.52 -9.49 -5.62
CA LYS A 219 13.47 -10.43 -5.00
C LYS A 219 14.25 -11.23 -6.04
N SER A 220 13.63 -11.65 -7.13
CA SER A 220 14.30 -12.41 -8.19
C SER A 220 15.36 -11.56 -8.88
N LEU A 221 15.04 -10.32 -9.26
CA LEU A 221 16.01 -9.39 -9.85
C LEU A 221 17.16 -9.07 -8.89
N LEU A 222 16.89 -8.97 -7.59
CA LEU A 222 17.93 -8.77 -6.58
C LEU A 222 18.90 -9.97 -6.57
N ASN A 223 18.39 -11.19 -6.56
CA ASN A 223 19.21 -12.41 -6.60
C ASN A 223 20.04 -12.50 -7.88
N GLU A 224 19.46 -12.19 -9.03
CA GLU A 224 20.19 -12.14 -10.31
C GLU A 224 21.33 -11.12 -10.26
N ARG A 225 21.07 -9.94 -9.68
CA ARG A 225 22.08 -8.90 -9.55
C ARG A 225 23.23 -9.31 -8.63
N ILE A 226 22.93 -9.97 -7.51
CA ILE A 226 23.97 -10.53 -6.62
C ILE A 226 24.80 -11.57 -7.37
N ALA A 227 24.16 -12.50 -8.06
CA ALA A 227 24.87 -13.52 -8.85
C ALA A 227 25.75 -12.90 -9.95
N GLN A 228 25.29 -11.85 -10.60
CA GLN A 228 26.07 -11.10 -11.58
C GLN A 228 27.33 -10.48 -10.96
N LEU A 229 27.19 -9.79 -9.81
CA LEU A 229 28.33 -9.17 -9.12
C LEU A 229 29.38 -10.19 -8.72
N VAL A 230 28.96 -11.38 -8.27
CA VAL A 230 29.88 -12.50 -7.96
C VAL A 230 30.64 -12.96 -9.21
N ARG A 231 29.97 -13.09 -10.36
CA ARG A 231 30.61 -13.45 -11.64
C ARG A 231 31.60 -12.39 -12.12
N GLU A 232 31.27 -11.12 -11.90
CA GLU A 232 32.11 -9.96 -12.25
C GLU A 232 33.23 -9.72 -11.23
N LYS A 233 33.31 -10.53 -10.15
CA LYS A 233 34.28 -10.38 -9.06
C LYS A 233 34.27 -8.98 -8.39
N LYS A 234 33.09 -8.39 -8.27
CA LYS A 234 32.88 -7.10 -7.62
C LYS A 234 32.37 -7.28 -6.19
#